data_1677e88c89eaeb4bccd94958a7cef97a
#
_entry.id   1677e88c89eaeb4bccd94958a7cef97a
#
_cell.length_a   1.000
_cell.length_b   1.000
_cell.length_c   1.000
_cell.angle_alpha   90.00
_cell.angle_beta   90.00
_cell.angle_gamma   90.00
#
_symmetry.space_group_name_H-M   'P 1'
#
loop_
_entity.id
_entity.type
_entity.pdbx_description
1 polymer ?
#
loop_
_entity_poly.entity_id
_entity_poly.type
_entity_poly.pdbx_seq_one_letter_code
_entity_poly.pdbx_strand_id
1 'polypeptide(L)'
;MTKIEILDQIIEKKKEELVSLKESYSKVKKDRDFRYFQTIKDYFGGSNLTIEGTYIKDPKYSGTAFEICRPHADYTYDKELITLRLTEDWRKGGFKDITTSVYSTSDNSNFELERLITVGQVANILLDYKDDILGELNAYTDKFAHKYNKAYKLVRECEADISKLESEKNQTYLDEAKNLLNGKGLEFTGDRKGRISLRWDWEIGHIQKARIIKKSLSGKSANIELTFTDGSTNNYDKVRMQNIKELEWQYRDFVLTA
;
A
#
# COMPACT_ATOMS: atom_id res chain seq x y z
N MET A 1 -12.37 31.59 -4.10
CA MET A 1 -11.91 30.21 -4.01
C MET A 1 -10.44 30.23 -3.65
N THR A 2 -10.08 29.62 -2.55
CA THR A 2 -8.69 29.53 -2.09
C THR A 2 -7.90 28.53 -2.94
N LYS A 3 -6.56 28.62 -2.92
CA LYS A 3 -5.70 27.63 -3.61
C LYS A 3 -6.00 26.21 -3.12
N ILE A 4 -6.29 26.04 -1.84
CA ILE A 4 -6.63 24.75 -1.20
C ILE A 4 -7.93 24.20 -1.75
N GLU A 5 -8.98 25.01 -1.87
CA GLU A 5 -10.27 24.59 -2.44
C GLU A 5 -10.13 24.15 -3.91
N ILE A 6 -9.25 24.81 -4.68
CA ILE A 6 -8.94 24.41 -6.06
C ILE A 6 -8.25 23.04 -6.09
N LEU A 7 -7.23 22.86 -5.24
CA LEU A 7 -6.51 21.59 -5.15
C LEU A 7 -7.43 20.44 -4.73
N ASP A 8 -8.35 20.68 -3.78
CA ASP A 8 -9.33 19.68 -3.36
C ASP A 8 -10.24 19.23 -4.52
N GLN A 9 -10.75 20.18 -5.30
CA GLN A 9 -11.58 19.85 -6.47
C GLN A 9 -10.81 19.05 -7.53
N ILE A 10 -9.53 19.37 -7.75
CA ILE A 10 -8.69 18.63 -8.70
C ILE A 10 -8.41 17.22 -8.17
N ILE A 11 -8.09 17.08 -6.89
CA ILE A 11 -7.83 15.79 -6.25
C ILE A 11 -9.07 14.89 -6.34
N GLU A 12 -10.27 15.41 -6.04
CA GLU A 12 -11.51 14.62 -6.11
C GLU A 12 -11.78 14.15 -7.55
N LYS A 13 -11.65 15.01 -8.56
CA LYS A 13 -11.77 14.60 -9.96
C LYS A 13 -10.74 13.51 -10.35
N LYS A 14 -9.51 13.63 -9.87
CA LYS A 14 -8.48 12.61 -10.11
C LYS A 14 -8.79 11.29 -9.40
N LYS A 15 -9.41 11.31 -8.24
CA LYS A 15 -9.86 10.11 -7.55
C LYS A 15 -11.00 9.41 -8.29
N GLU A 16 -11.94 10.16 -8.85
CA GLU A 16 -13.00 9.62 -9.72
C GLU A 16 -12.40 8.97 -10.98
N GLU A 17 -11.45 9.65 -11.63
CA GLU A 17 -10.70 9.10 -12.77
C GLU A 17 -9.99 7.80 -12.39
N LEU A 18 -9.34 7.76 -11.22
CA LEU A 18 -8.65 6.56 -10.72
C LEU A 18 -9.59 5.37 -10.53
N VAL A 19 -10.81 5.59 -10.05
CA VAL A 19 -11.82 4.52 -9.93
C VAL A 19 -12.11 3.91 -11.29
N SER A 20 -12.40 4.72 -12.30
CA SER A 20 -12.67 4.26 -13.68
C SER A 20 -11.47 3.52 -14.29
N LEU A 21 -10.25 4.02 -14.06
CA LEU A 21 -9.03 3.37 -14.54
C LEU A 21 -8.81 2.01 -13.85
N LYS A 22 -9.07 1.89 -12.55
CA LYS A 22 -9.00 0.62 -11.81
C LYS A 22 -10.03 -0.40 -12.28
N GLU A 23 -11.23 0.03 -12.60
CA GLU A 23 -12.26 -0.82 -13.19
C GLU A 23 -11.83 -1.35 -14.57
N SER A 24 -11.31 -0.46 -15.43
CA SER A 24 -10.79 -0.83 -16.74
C SER A 24 -9.62 -1.82 -16.64
N TYR A 25 -8.69 -1.59 -15.73
CA TYR A 25 -7.58 -2.50 -15.44
C TYR A 25 -8.08 -3.87 -14.93
N SER A 26 -9.05 -3.86 -14.00
CA SER A 26 -9.66 -5.08 -13.48
C SER A 26 -10.34 -5.90 -14.57
N LYS A 27 -11.01 -5.25 -15.53
CA LYS A 27 -11.63 -5.93 -16.67
C LYS A 27 -10.59 -6.62 -17.56
N VAL A 28 -9.51 -5.91 -17.92
CA VAL A 28 -8.43 -6.49 -18.73
C VAL A 28 -7.79 -7.67 -18.01
N LYS A 29 -7.58 -7.57 -16.68
CA LYS A 29 -7.06 -8.66 -15.86
C LYS A 29 -7.99 -9.86 -15.86
N LYS A 30 -9.29 -9.66 -15.64
CA LYS A 30 -10.29 -10.74 -15.65
C LYS A 30 -10.37 -11.44 -17.00
N ASP A 31 -10.32 -10.70 -18.12
CA ASP A 31 -10.32 -11.25 -19.47
C ASP A 31 -9.09 -12.15 -19.71
N ARG A 32 -7.91 -11.73 -19.23
CA ARG A 32 -6.69 -12.52 -19.30
C ARG A 32 -6.78 -13.80 -18.46
N ASP A 33 -7.18 -13.65 -17.19
CA ASP A 33 -7.28 -14.75 -16.23
C ASP A 33 -8.32 -15.78 -16.69
N PHE A 34 -9.43 -15.33 -17.31
CA PHE A 34 -10.43 -16.20 -17.92
C PHE A 34 -9.83 -17.02 -19.08
N ARG A 35 -8.95 -16.43 -19.90
CA ARG A 35 -8.28 -17.16 -20.97
C ARG A 35 -7.33 -18.23 -20.43
N TYR A 36 -6.57 -17.92 -19.38
CA TYR A 36 -5.73 -18.89 -18.71
C TYR A 36 -6.55 -20.07 -18.18
N PHE A 37 -7.66 -19.76 -17.50
CA PHE A 37 -8.57 -20.77 -16.99
C PHE A 37 -9.12 -21.65 -18.13
N GLN A 38 -9.54 -21.05 -19.23
CA GLN A 38 -10.09 -21.80 -20.36
C GLN A 38 -9.04 -22.73 -20.99
N THR A 39 -7.81 -22.27 -21.18
CA THR A 39 -6.72 -23.11 -21.70
C THR A 39 -6.48 -24.32 -20.79
N ILE A 40 -6.33 -24.10 -19.48
CA ILE A 40 -6.16 -25.21 -18.54
C ILE A 40 -7.36 -26.15 -18.59
N LYS A 41 -8.57 -25.62 -18.61
CA LYS A 41 -9.80 -26.43 -18.71
C LYS A 41 -9.84 -27.30 -19.96
N ASP A 42 -9.41 -26.80 -21.11
CA ASP A 42 -9.45 -27.49 -22.38
C ASP A 42 -8.52 -28.71 -22.36
N TYR A 43 -7.34 -28.61 -21.72
CA TYR A 43 -6.42 -29.75 -21.59
C TYR A 43 -6.82 -30.77 -20.52
N PHE A 44 -7.42 -30.32 -19.43
CA PHE A 44 -7.72 -31.20 -18.30
C PHE A 44 -9.20 -31.67 -18.26
N GLY A 45 -10.11 -30.96 -18.93
CA GLY A 45 -11.55 -31.18 -18.84
C GLY A 45 -12.08 -32.44 -19.55
N GLY A 46 -11.26 -33.09 -20.39
CA GLY A 46 -11.63 -34.33 -21.09
C GLY A 46 -11.50 -35.60 -20.25
N SER A 47 -10.98 -35.52 -19.02
CA SER A 47 -10.55 -36.65 -18.21
C SER A 47 -11.38 -36.90 -16.95
N ASN A 48 -12.66 -36.53 -16.92
CA ASN A 48 -13.50 -36.56 -15.72
C ASN A 48 -12.94 -35.72 -14.54
N LEU A 49 -12.18 -34.67 -14.85
CA LEU A 49 -11.67 -33.72 -13.87
C LEU A 49 -12.45 -32.44 -13.93
N THR A 50 -12.82 -31.88 -12.78
CA THR A 50 -13.38 -30.54 -12.66
C THR A 50 -12.26 -29.57 -12.30
N ILE A 51 -12.23 -28.43 -12.97
CA ILE A 51 -11.23 -27.41 -12.76
C ILE A 51 -11.92 -26.14 -12.28
N GLU A 52 -11.50 -25.67 -11.13
CA GLU A 52 -11.91 -24.38 -10.58
C GLU A 52 -10.70 -23.44 -10.60
N GLY A 53 -10.87 -22.27 -11.20
CA GLY A 53 -9.82 -21.24 -11.20
C GLY A 53 -9.89 -20.44 -9.92
N THR A 54 -8.83 -20.46 -9.14
CA THR A 54 -8.67 -19.57 -8.00
C THR A 54 -7.45 -18.68 -8.15
N TYR A 55 -7.60 -17.43 -7.74
CA TYR A 55 -6.49 -16.50 -7.62
C TYR A 55 -5.94 -16.60 -6.19
N ILE A 56 -4.88 -17.34 -6.01
CA ILE A 56 -4.20 -17.39 -4.71
C ILE A 56 -3.40 -16.10 -4.52
N LYS A 57 -3.89 -15.25 -3.66
CA LYS A 57 -3.19 -14.07 -3.17
C LYS A 57 -2.27 -14.48 -2.02
N ASP A 58 -1.25 -15.28 -2.30
CA ASP A 58 -0.19 -15.53 -1.34
C ASP A 58 0.84 -14.41 -1.45
N PRO A 59 1.12 -13.65 -0.38
CA PRO A 59 2.15 -12.61 -0.39
C PRO A 59 3.56 -13.13 -0.69
N LYS A 60 3.79 -14.44 -0.59
CA LYS A 60 5.06 -15.09 -0.92
C LYS A 60 5.13 -15.68 -2.33
N TYR A 61 3.97 -15.95 -2.95
CA TYR A 61 3.89 -16.59 -4.26
C TYR A 61 2.80 -15.88 -5.08
N SER A 62 3.19 -14.84 -5.82
CA SER A 62 2.33 -14.26 -6.84
C SER A 62 2.24 -15.22 -8.02
N GLY A 63 1.20 -16.01 -8.09
CA GLY A 63 0.99 -16.96 -9.17
C GLY A 63 -0.48 -17.27 -9.35
N THR A 64 -0.87 -17.63 -10.57
CA THR A 64 -2.20 -18.15 -10.86
C THR A 64 -2.20 -19.63 -10.48
N ALA A 65 -3.16 -20.04 -9.68
CA ALA A 65 -3.36 -21.43 -9.32
C ALA A 65 -4.73 -21.92 -9.76
N PHE A 66 -4.81 -23.18 -10.13
CA PHE A 66 -6.04 -23.86 -10.51
C PHE A 66 -6.21 -25.09 -9.64
N GLU A 67 -7.42 -25.30 -9.18
CA GLU A 67 -7.80 -26.46 -8.39
C GLU A 67 -8.41 -27.51 -9.30
N ILE A 68 -7.94 -28.74 -9.17
CA ILE A 68 -8.41 -29.89 -9.94
C ILE A 68 -9.03 -30.88 -8.97
N CYS A 69 -10.31 -31.20 -9.18
CA CYS A 69 -11.04 -32.19 -8.40
C CYS A 69 -11.85 -33.13 -9.30
N ARG A 70 -12.29 -34.25 -8.75
CA ARG A 70 -13.25 -35.11 -9.43
C ARG A 70 -14.67 -34.60 -9.25
N PRO A 71 -15.52 -34.64 -10.32
CA PRO A 71 -16.86 -34.06 -10.30
C PRO A 71 -17.86 -34.78 -9.38
N HIS A 72 -17.53 -35.92 -8.81
CA HIS A 72 -18.45 -36.76 -8.04
C HIS A 72 -17.98 -37.09 -6.61
N ALA A 73 -17.00 -36.36 -6.08
CA ALA A 73 -16.65 -36.52 -4.68
C ALA A 73 -17.71 -35.81 -3.80
N ASP A 74 -18.51 -36.61 -3.12
CA ASP A 74 -19.59 -36.15 -2.21
C ASP A 74 -19.03 -35.58 -0.87
N TYR A 75 -17.90 -34.86 -0.93
CA TYR A 75 -17.19 -34.36 0.22
C TYR A 75 -17.54 -32.90 0.46
N THR A 76 -18.24 -32.67 1.54
CA THR A 76 -18.68 -31.34 1.96
C THR A 76 -17.58 -30.44 2.53
N TYR A 77 -16.34 -30.92 2.69
CA TYR A 77 -15.33 -30.17 3.45
C TYR A 77 -14.01 -29.87 2.74
N ASP A 78 -13.59 -30.59 1.71
CA ASP A 78 -12.34 -30.28 1.01
C ASP A 78 -12.41 -30.68 -0.48
N LYS A 79 -12.68 -29.69 -1.31
CA LYS A 79 -12.79 -29.87 -2.78
C LYS A 79 -11.45 -29.87 -3.50
N GLU A 80 -10.36 -29.52 -2.83
CA GLU A 80 -9.04 -29.43 -3.42
C GLU A 80 -8.32 -30.78 -3.36
N LEU A 81 -8.30 -31.51 -4.47
CA LEU A 81 -7.46 -32.71 -4.59
C LEU A 81 -6.05 -32.34 -5.05
N ILE A 82 -5.92 -31.46 -6.02
CA ILE A 82 -4.64 -31.03 -6.57
C ILE A 82 -4.70 -29.55 -6.93
N THR A 83 -3.66 -28.83 -6.59
CA THR A 83 -3.47 -27.45 -7.06
C THR A 83 -2.40 -27.43 -8.15
N LEU A 84 -2.75 -26.91 -9.34
CA LEU A 84 -1.80 -26.52 -10.36
C LEU A 84 -1.34 -25.10 -10.12
N ARG A 85 -0.03 -24.89 -10.08
CA ARG A 85 0.57 -23.57 -9.95
C ARG A 85 1.36 -23.22 -11.18
N LEU A 86 1.04 -22.07 -11.79
CA LEU A 86 1.81 -21.50 -12.87
C LEU A 86 2.94 -20.67 -12.28
N THR A 87 4.18 -21.02 -12.61
CA THR A 87 5.37 -20.27 -12.18
C THR A 87 5.67 -19.19 -13.20
N GLU A 88 5.57 -17.92 -12.82
CA GLU A 88 5.85 -16.78 -13.69
C GLU A 88 7.35 -16.66 -14.02
N ASP A 89 7.64 -16.29 -15.26
CA ASP A 89 8.96 -15.80 -15.67
C ASP A 89 9.00 -14.28 -15.57
N TRP A 90 9.42 -13.76 -14.41
CA TRP A 90 9.51 -12.33 -14.16
C TRP A 90 10.52 -11.59 -15.04
N ARG A 91 11.42 -12.30 -15.75
CA ARG A 91 12.40 -11.69 -16.66
C ARG A 91 11.86 -11.50 -18.06
N LYS A 92 11.12 -12.49 -18.54
CA LYS A 92 10.58 -12.50 -19.90
C LYS A 92 9.12 -12.10 -19.98
N GLY A 93 8.42 -12.12 -18.83
CA GLY A 93 6.97 -12.13 -18.77
C GLY A 93 6.41 -13.53 -19.14
N GLY A 94 5.17 -13.82 -18.72
CA GLY A 94 4.55 -15.13 -18.95
C GLY A 94 4.99 -16.19 -17.95
N PHE A 95 4.91 -17.46 -18.34
CA PHE A 95 5.10 -18.61 -17.48
C PHE A 95 6.26 -19.47 -17.95
N LYS A 96 7.07 -19.94 -17.00
CA LYS A 96 8.21 -20.83 -17.27
C LYS A 96 7.95 -22.29 -16.87
N ASP A 97 6.97 -22.52 -15.99
CA ASP A 97 6.71 -23.85 -15.45
C ASP A 97 5.29 -24.00 -14.92
N ILE A 98 4.83 -25.26 -14.87
CA ILE A 98 3.61 -25.70 -14.20
C ILE A 98 4.03 -26.69 -13.13
N THR A 99 3.70 -26.38 -11.88
CA THR A 99 3.97 -27.25 -10.74
C THR A 99 2.67 -27.72 -10.10
N THR A 100 2.71 -28.89 -9.49
CA THR A 100 1.58 -29.46 -8.77
C THR A 100 1.87 -29.46 -7.27
N SER A 101 0.84 -29.17 -6.47
CA SER A 101 0.88 -29.43 -5.04
C SER A 101 -0.37 -30.18 -4.62
N VAL A 102 -0.20 -31.11 -3.70
CA VAL A 102 -1.27 -31.94 -3.16
C VAL A 102 -1.43 -31.60 -1.70
N TYR A 103 -2.64 -31.26 -1.28
CA TYR A 103 -2.96 -31.07 0.13
C TYR A 103 -3.61 -32.35 0.65
N SER A 104 -3.10 -32.88 1.76
CA SER A 104 -3.70 -34.00 2.49
C SER A 104 -4.46 -33.44 3.68
N THR A 105 -5.76 -33.65 3.72
CA THR A 105 -6.60 -33.11 4.79
C THR A 105 -7.44 -34.14 5.52
N SER A 106 -7.45 -35.42 5.10
CA SER A 106 -8.27 -36.41 5.79
C SER A 106 -7.65 -37.79 5.87
N ASP A 107 -7.95 -38.49 6.95
CA ASP A 107 -7.64 -39.93 7.19
C ASP A 107 -8.61 -40.87 6.47
N ASN A 108 -9.33 -40.39 5.44
CA ASN A 108 -10.31 -41.21 4.72
C ASN A 108 -9.64 -41.98 3.59
N SER A 109 -9.63 -43.31 3.67
CA SER A 109 -8.99 -44.22 2.70
C SER A 109 -9.55 -44.09 1.27
N ASN A 110 -10.82 -43.80 1.10
CA ASN A 110 -11.41 -43.57 -0.22
C ASN A 110 -10.91 -42.28 -0.86
N PHE A 111 -10.77 -41.22 -0.07
CA PHE A 111 -10.21 -39.95 -0.49
C PHE A 111 -8.74 -40.12 -0.95
N GLU A 112 -7.94 -40.89 -0.22
CA GLU A 112 -6.54 -41.17 -0.59
C GLU A 112 -6.45 -41.91 -1.94
N LEU A 113 -7.32 -42.92 -2.19
CA LEU A 113 -7.32 -43.62 -3.46
C LEU A 113 -7.70 -42.68 -4.62
N GLU A 114 -8.76 -41.90 -4.46
CA GLU A 114 -9.19 -40.90 -5.46
C GLU A 114 -8.10 -39.85 -5.73
N ARG A 115 -7.42 -39.40 -4.69
CA ARG A 115 -6.30 -38.47 -4.79
C ARG A 115 -5.16 -39.06 -5.62
N LEU A 116 -4.76 -40.31 -5.35
CA LEU A 116 -3.70 -41.00 -6.09
C LEU A 116 -4.03 -41.15 -7.58
N ILE A 117 -5.27 -41.52 -7.92
CA ILE A 117 -5.73 -41.63 -9.31
C ILE A 117 -5.71 -40.23 -9.96
N THR A 118 -6.20 -39.18 -9.28
CA THR A 118 -6.24 -37.83 -9.82
C THR A 118 -4.83 -37.26 -10.02
N VAL A 119 -3.92 -37.49 -9.10
CA VAL A 119 -2.49 -37.15 -9.25
C VAL A 119 -1.90 -37.81 -10.46
N GLY A 120 -2.15 -39.12 -10.65
CA GLY A 120 -1.66 -39.88 -11.80
C GLY A 120 -2.20 -39.32 -13.12
N GLN A 121 -3.50 -39.01 -13.20
CA GLN A 121 -4.09 -38.43 -14.40
C GLN A 121 -3.49 -37.03 -14.72
N VAL A 122 -3.36 -36.18 -13.72
CA VAL A 122 -2.75 -34.84 -13.89
C VAL A 122 -1.28 -34.97 -14.31
N ALA A 123 -0.53 -35.88 -13.70
CA ALA A 123 0.88 -36.10 -14.04
C ALA A 123 1.03 -36.56 -15.50
N ASN A 124 0.17 -37.47 -15.99
CA ASN A 124 0.19 -37.93 -17.39
C ASN A 124 -0.13 -36.77 -18.35
N ILE A 125 -1.16 -35.96 -18.08
CA ILE A 125 -1.50 -34.82 -18.93
C ILE A 125 -0.35 -33.80 -18.97
N LEU A 126 0.30 -33.54 -17.85
CA LEU A 126 1.46 -32.66 -17.82
C LEU A 126 2.67 -33.26 -18.54
N LEU A 127 2.86 -34.58 -18.44
CA LEU A 127 3.95 -35.21 -19.16
C LEU A 127 3.77 -35.08 -20.69
N ASP A 128 2.54 -35.18 -21.16
CA ASP A 128 2.22 -35.18 -22.59
C ASP A 128 2.08 -33.76 -23.16
N TYR A 129 1.54 -32.80 -22.39
CA TYR A 129 1.08 -31.51 -22.92
C TYR A 129 1.64 -30.27 -22.19
N LYS A 130 2.58 -30.41 -21.27
CA LYS A 130 3.09 -29.28 -20.47
C LYS A 130 3.60 -28.14 -21.34
N ASP A 131 4.39 -28.46 -22.34
CA ASP A 131 5.00 -27.44 -23.21
C ASP A 131 3.95 -26.75 -24.10
N ASP A 132 2.95 -27.50 -24.57
CA ASP A 132 1.84 -26.97 -25.36
C ASP A 132 1.00 -26.02 -24.51
N ILE A 133 0.65 -26.40 -23.28
CA ILE A 133 -0.07 -25.58 -22.33
C ILE A 133 0.69 -24.28 -22.06
N LEU A 134 1.99 -24.37 -21.75
CA LEU A 134 2.83 -23.21 -21.52
C LEU A 134 2.93 -22.31 -22.75
N GLY A 135 3.04 -22.91 -23.95
CA GLY A 135 3.07 -22.20 -25.22
C GLY A 135 1.80 -21.36 -25.44
N GLU A 136 0.62 -21.96 -25.23
CA GLU A 136 -0.66 -21.26 -25.37
C GLU A 136 -0.84 -20.15 -24.31
N LEU A 137 -0.53 -20.45 -23.04
CA LEU A 137 -0.60 -19.47 -21.96
C LEU A 137 0.30 -18.26 -22.23
N ASN A 138 1.52 -18.49 -22.73
CA ASN A 138 2.46 -17.45 -23.08
C ASN A 138 1.98 -16.64 -24.29
N ALA A 139 1.42 -17.28 -25.31
CA ALA A 139 0.83 -16.58 -26.45
C ALA A 139 -0.32 -15.64 -26.03
N TYR A 140 -1.15 -16.04 -25.07
CA TYR A 140 -2.17 -15.16 -24.48
C TYR A 140 -1.53 -14.05 -23.65
N THR A 141 -0.50 -14.34 -22.87
CA THR A 141 0.22 -13.31 -22.11
C THR A 141 0.75 -12.22 -23.03
N ASP A 142 1.39 -12.58 -24.12
CA ASP A 142 1.93 -11.64 -25.10
C ASP A 142 0.80 -10.82 -25.76
N LYS A 143 -0.28 -11.49 -26.14
CA LYS A 143 -1.45 -10.81 -26.74
C LYS A 143 -2.07 -9.78 -25.81
N PHE A 144 -2.13 -10.05 -24.52
CA PHE A 144 -2.69 -9.15 -23.52
C PHE A 144 -1.68 -8.16 -22.94
N ALA A 145 -0.37 -8.41 -23.10
CA ALA A 145 0.70 -7.62 -22.48
C ALA A 145 0.55 -6.11 -22.76
N HIS A 146 0.30 -5.74 -24.00
CA HIS A 146 0.17 -4.32 -24.37
C HIS A 146 -1.03 -3.66 -23.66
N LYS A 147 -2.21 -4.30 -23.68
CA LYS A 147 -3.41 -3.77 -23.03
C LYS A 147 -3.26 -3.70 -21.52
N TYR A 148 -2.70 -4.75 -20.94
CA TYR A 148 -2.48 -4.86 -19.50
C TYR A 148 -1.49 -3.81 -19.01
N ASN A 149 -0.33 -3.70 -19.67
CA ASN A 149 0.70 -2.73 -19.32
C ASN A 149 0.22 -1.29 -19.50
N LYS A 150 -0.54 -1.01 -20.57
CA LYS A 150 -1.14 0.31 -20.78
C LYS A 150 -2.12 0.66 -19.67
N ALA A 151 -3.05 -0.24 -19.33
CA ALA A 151 -4.02 0.00 -18.26
C ALA A 151 -3.34 0.14 -16.89
N TYR A 152 -2.36 -0.69 -16.58
CA TYR A 152 -1.57 -0.60 -15.36
C TYR A 152 -0.80 0.71 -15.26
N LYS A 153 -0.16 1.15 -16.36
CA LYS A 153 0.58 2.41 -16.41
C LYS A 153 -0.33 3.61 -16.12
N LEU A 154 -1.52 3.67 -16.73
CA LEU A 154 -2.48 4.74 -16.49
C LEU A 154 -2.93 4.81 -15.01
N VAL A 155 -3.17 3.68 -14.37
CA VAL A 155 -3.49 3.63 -12.94
C VAL A 155 -2.34 4.21 -12.11
N ARG A 156 -1.09 3.79 -12.41
CA ARG A 156 0.09 4.25 -11.66
C ARG A 156 0.38 5.74 -11.87
N GLU A 157 0.20 6.25 -13.07
CA GLU A 157 0.35 7.67 -13.38
C GLU A 157 -0.69 8.51 -12.62
N CYS A 158 -1.95 8.08 -12.62
CA CYS A 158 -3.00 8.77 -11.88
C CYS A 158 -2.77 8.74 -10.36
N GLU A 159 -2.31 7.62 -9.79
CA GLU A 159 -1.92 7.52 -8.36
C GLU A 159 -0.75 8.46 -8.03
N ALA A 160 0.22 8.58 -8.92
CA ALA A 160 1.36 9.50 -8.74
C ALA A 160 0.91 10.97 -8.81
N ASP A 161 0.02 11.32 -9.74
CA ASP A 161 -0.56 12.65 -9.84
C ASP A 161 -1.31 13.05 -8.56
N ILE A 162 -2.16 12.16 -8.03
CA ILE A 162 -2.88 12.40 -6.78
C ILE A 162 -1.90 12.63 -5.63
N SER A 163 -0.89 11.78 -5.49
CA SER A 163 0.13 11.93 -4.44
C SER A 163 0.88 13.26 -4.53
N LYS A 164 1.18 13.72 -5.75
CA LYS A 164 1.81 15.02 -5.99
C LYS A 164 0.90 16.18 -5.58
N LEU A 165 -0.38 16.14 -5.96
CA LEU A 165 -1.36 17.16 -5.61
C LEU A 165 -1.62 17.22 -4.10
N GLU A 166 -1.72 16.07 -3.43
CA GLU A 166 -1.84 16.00 -1.97
C GLU A 166 -0.61 16.58 -1.26
N SER A 167 0.60 16.34 -1.80
CA SER A 167 1.83 16.93 -1.30
C SER A 167 1.84 18.45 -1.47
N GLU A 168 1.40 18.96 -2.63
CA GLU A 168 1.28 20.40 -2.89
C GLU A 168 0.25 21.06 -1.97
N LYS A 169 -0.90 20.42 -1.75
CA LYS A 169 -1.92 20.89 -0.80
C LYS A 169 -1.35 21.01 0.61
N ASN A 170 -0.63 19.96 1.07
CA ASN A 170 0.00 19.95 2.38
C ASN A 170 1.05 21.07 2.52
N GLN A 171 1.85 21.30 1.47
CA GLN A 171 2.82 22.40 1.47
C GLN A 171 2.13 23.76 1.53
N THR A 172 1.01 23.92 0.82
CA THR A 172 0.22 25.17 0.87
C THR A 172 -0.31 25.44 2.28
N TYR A 173 -0.83 24.41 2.98
CA TYR A 173 -1.23 24.55 4.38
C TYR A 173 -0.06 24.97 5.29
N LEU A 174 1.12 24.39 5.09
CA LEU A 174 2.31 24.74 5.85
C LEU A 174 2.71 26.19 5.63
N ASP A 175 2.69 26.65 4.38
CA ASP A 175 3.07 28.01 4.03
C ASP A 175 2.06 29.04 4.58
N GLU A 176 0.76 28.75 4.51
CA GLU A 176 -0.28 29.58 5.13
C GLU A 176 -0.12 29.63 6.66
N ALA A 177 0.13 28.47 7.31
CA ALA A 177 0.36 28.42 8.75
C ALA A 177 1.62 29.20 9.16
N LYS A 178 2.72 29.10 8.40
CA LYS A 178 3.94 29.89 8.61
C LYS A 178 3.65 31.37 8.51
N ASN A 179 2.92 31.78 7.49
CA ASN A 179 2.58 33.21 7.30
C ASN A 179 1.73 33.77 8.45
N LEU A 180 0.74 32.98 8.95
CA LEU A 180 -0.11 33.39 10.08
C LEU A 180 0.65 33.49 11.40
N LEU A 181 1.72 32.73 11.57
CA LEU A 181 2.47 32.64 12.82
C LEU A 181 3.87 33.27 12.72
N ASN A 182 4.15 33.89 11.58
CA ASN A 182 5.41 34.62 11.39
C ASN A 182 5.58 35.70 12.48
N GLY A 183 6.76 35.71 13.11
CA GLY A 183 7.05 36.58 14.22
C GLY A 183 6.50 36.17 15.59
N LYS A 184 5.89 34.96 15.70
CA LYS A 184 5.41 34.42 16.99
C LYS A 184 6.36 33.39 17.62
N GLY A 185 7.57 33.28 17.10
CA GLY A 185 8.61 32.38 17.64
C GLY A 185 8.31 30.90 17.51
N LEU A 186 7.54 30.50 16.49
CA LEU A 186 7.19 29.12 16.24
C LEU A 186 7.77 28.63 14.91
N GLU A 187 8.44 27.50 14.94
CA GLU A 187 8.86 26.77 13.75
C GLU A 187 7.92 25.62 13.44
N PHE A 188 7.74 25.39 12.15
CA PHE A 188 6.88 24.34 11.63
C PHE A 188 7.70 23.26 10.94
N THR A 189 7.44 22.02 11.32
CA THR A 189 7.91 20.89 10.57
C THR A 189 6.69 20.11 10.08
N GLY A 190 6.64 19.81 8.78
CA GLY A 190 5.61 18.97 8.18
C GLY A 190 6.18 17.60 7.78
N ASP A 191 5.40 16.55 7.96
CA ASP A 191 5.73 15.26 7.40
C ASP A 191 4.97 15.00 6.07
N ARG A 192 5.38 13.95 5.35
CA ARG A 192 4.74 13.54 4.08
C ARG A 192 3.28 13.12 4.23
N LYS A 193 2.78 12.94 5.45
CA LYS A 193 1.39 12.59 5.77
C LYS A 193 0.54 13.80 6.12
N GLY A 194 1.07 15.01 5.92
CA GLY A 194 0.36 16.27 6.23
C GLY A 194 0.23 16.58 7.71
N ARG A 195 1.00 15.88 8.57
CA ARG A 195 1.04 16.23 9.99
C ARG A 195 1.96 17.40 10.19
N ILE A 196 1.48 18.41 10.89
CA ILE A 196 2.22 19.62 11.24
C ILE A 196 2.67 19.48 12.69
N SER A 197 3.98 19.51 12.91
CA SER A 197 4.57 19.63 14.24
C SER A 197 5.04 21.04 14.45
N LEU A 198 4.68 21.63 15.59
CA LEU A 198 5.10 22.96 16.00
C LEU A 198 6.28 22.81 16.97
N ARG A 199 7.36 23.51 16.67
CA ARG A 199 8.49 23.66 17.57
C ARG A 199 8.68 25.14 17.87
N TRP A 200 9.19 25.40 19.05
CA TRP A 200 9.62 26.75 19.38
C TRP A 200 11.00 26.98 18.75
N ASP A 201 11.24 28.19 18.23
CA ASP A 201 12.53 28.55 17.62
C ASP A 201 13.68 28.61 18.64
N TRP A 202 13.38 28.70 19.95
CA TRP A 202 14.41 28.65 21.00
C TRP A 202 15.14 27.30 21.08
N GLU A 203 14.56 26.21 20.52
CA GLU A 203 15.25 24.90 20.46
C GLU A 203 16.51 24.95 19.58
N ILE A 204 16.65 25.97 18.75
CA ILE A 204 17.74 26.18 17.80
C ILE A 204 18.71 27.26 18.28
N GLY A 205 18.25 28.16 19.13
CA GLY A 205 19.04 29.29 19.64
C GLY A 205 19.68 28.99 21.00
N HIS A 206 20.86 29.56 21.25
CA HIS A 206 21.47 29.49 22.57
C HIS A 206 20.81 30.52 23.47
N ILE A 207 19.93 30.07 24.37
CA ILE A 207 19.22 30.95 25.33
C ILE A 207 20.19 31.34 26.44
N GLN A 208 20.29 32.65 26.69
CA GLN A 208 21.05 33.19 27.76
C GLN A 208 20.19 33.41 29.02
N LYS A 209 18.97 33.90 28.83
CA LYS A 209 18.05 34.26 29.92
C LYS A 209 16.59 34.08 29.52
N ALA A 210 15.75 33.69 30.47
CA ALA A 210 14.30 33.75 30.28
C ALA A 210 13.61 34.43 31.44
N ARG A 211 12.54 35.15 31.12
CA ARG A 211 11.72 35.86 32.07
C ARG A 211 10.24 35.52 31.87
N ILE A 212 9.55 35.16 32.95
CA ILE A 212 8.10 35.03 32.91
C ILE A 212 7.47 36.44 33.02
N ILE A 213 6.79 36.87 31.94
CA ILE A 213 6.13 38.17 31.90
C ILE A 213 4.78 38.06 32.64
N LYS A 214 3.99 37.04 32.34
CA LYS A 214 2.64 36.85 32.87
C LYS A 214 2.22 35.41 32.88
N LYS A 215 1.75 34.93 34.03
CA LYS A 215 1.13 33.58 34.13
C LYS A 215 -0.36 33.66 33.78
N SER A 216 -0.89 32.61 33.15
CA SER A 216 -2.34 32.46 32.98
C SER A 216 -3.04 32.27 34.32
N LEU A 217 -4.33 32.62 34.39
CA LEU A 217 -5.14 32.42 35.59
C LEU A 217 -5.18 30.97 36.07
N SER A 218 -5.13 30.01 35.10
CA SER A 218 -5.09 28.57 35.40
C SER A 218 -3.73 28.02 35.81
N GLY A 219 -2.67 28.85 35.73
CA GLY A 219 -1.27 28.43 36.00
C GLY A 219 -0.71 27.42 34.97
N LYS A 220 -1.46 27.07 33.91
CA LYS A 220 -1.05 26.04 32.93
C LYS A 220 -0.15 26.57 31.81
N SER A 221 -0.13 27.89 31.63
CA SER A 221 0.71 28.58 30.64
C SER A 221 1.18 29.93 31.13
N ALA A 222 2.22 30.47 30.49
CA ALA A 222 2.73 31.79 30.78
C ALA A 222 3.20 32.47 29.48
N ASN A 223 3.25 33.81 29.50
CA ASN A 223 3.98 34.56 28.51
C ASN A 223 5.41 34.71 29.04
N ILE A 224 6.38 34.43 28.17
CA ILE A 224 7.80 34.48 28.52
C ILE A 224 8.56 35.36 27.54
N GLU A 225 9.65 35.93 28.03
CA GLU A 225 10.65 36.64 27.23
C GLU A 225 11.93 35.80 27.27
N LEU A 226 12.53 35.54 26.15
CA LEU A 226 13.81 34.86 26.03
C LEU A 226 14.85 35.84 25.49
N THR A 227 16.02 35.88 26.12
CA THR A 227 17.19 36.60 25.63
C THR A 227 18.20 35.56 25.16
N PHE A 228 18.67 35.70 23.94
CA PHE A 228 19.65 34.80 23.31
C PHE A 228 21.08 35.30 23.51
N THR A 229 22.06 34.44 23.30
CA THR A 229 23.49 34.76 23.47
C THR A 229 24.00 35.81 22.51
N ASP A 230 23.29 36.05 21.40
CA ASP A 230 23.57 37.15 20.48
C ASP A 230 23.00 38.52 20.94
N GLY A 231 22.35 38.54 22.10
CA GLY A 231 21.71 39.74 22.67
C GLY A 231 20.31 40.03 22.14
N SER A 232 19.79 39.22 21.22
CA SER A 232 18.41 39.35 20.75
C SER A 232 17.40 38.91 21.80
N THR A 233 16.19 39.48 21.76
CA THR A 233 15.13 39.18 22.72
C THR A 233 13.82 38.91 21.98
N ASN A 234 13.18 37.76 22.26
CA ASN A 234 11.88 37.39 21.71
C ASN A 234 10.86 37.14 22.81
N ASN A 235 9.60 37.50 22.55
CA ASN A 235 8.47 37.29 23.43
C ASN A 235 7.61 36.13 22.90
N TYR A 236 7.21 35.24 23.80
CA TYR A 236 6.41 34.06 23.48
C TYR A 236 5.15 34.04 24.35
N ASP A 237 4.00 33.97 23.70
CA ASP A 237 2.71 33.99 24.37
C ASP A 237 2.17 32.58 24.63
N LYS A 238 1.52 32.43 25.79
CA LYS A 238 0.80 31.18 26.16
C LYS A 238 1.64 29.89 26.09
N VAL A 239 2.93 29.99 26.39
CA VAL A 239 3.80 28.81 26.49
C VAL A 239 3.34 27.92 27.64
N ARG A 240 3.21 26.63 27.41
CA ARG A 240 2.81 25.68 28.46
C ARG A 240 3.88 25.61 29.55
N MET A 241 3.46 25.59 30.82
CA MET A 241 4.38 25.50 31.95
C MET A 241 5.28 24.24 31.89
N GLN A 242 4.82 23.16 31.24
CA GLN A 242 5.66 21.99 31.02
C GLN A 242 6.86 22.29 30.13
N ASN A 243 6.66 23.01 29.01
CA ASN A 243 7.75 23.41 28.13
C ASN A 243 8.73 24.37 28.82
N ILE A 244 8.22 25.25 29.69
CA ILE A 244 9.07 26.13 30.49
C ILE A 244 9.95 25.33 31.45
N LYS A 245 9.42 24.28 32.10
CA LYS A 245 10.18 23.36 32.94
C LYS A 245 11.23 22.55 32.17
N GLU A 246 10.90 22.17 30.93
CA GLU A 246 11.85 21.50 30.04
C GLU A 246 13.02 22.40 29.69
N LEU A 247 12.76 23.70 29.47
CA LEU A 247 13.81 24.70 29.28
C LEU A 247 14.71 24.85 30.53
N GLU A 248 14.15 24.91 31.75
CA GLU A 248 14.92 24.90 33.00
C GLU A 248 15.82 23.69 33.15
N TRP A 249 15.36 22.54 32.68
CA TRP A 249 16.13 21.29 32.77
C TRP A 249 17.24 21.18 31.73
N GLN A 250 17.00 21.64 30.51
CA GLN A 250 17.96 21.59 29.40
C GLN A 250 19.11 22.60 29.55
N TYR A 251 18.82 23.75 30.13
CA TYR A 251 19.78 24.85 30.28
C TYR A 251 20.08 25.10 31.76
N ARG A 252 21.08 24.40 32.33
CA ARG A 252 21.44 24.44 33.74
C ARG A 252 21.85 25.82 34.25
N ASP A 253 22.26 26.74 33.36
CA ASP A 253 22.64 28.12 33.69
C ASP A 253 21.49 29.11 33.49
N PHE A 254 20.30 28.63 33.37
CA PHE A 254 19.11 29.37 33.07
C PHE A 254 18.53 30.01 34.34
N VAL A 255 18.53 31.31 34.37
CA VAL A 255 17.92 32.06 35.49
C VAL A 255 16.49 32.46 35.11
N LEU A 256 15.52 31.75 35.65
CA LEU A 256 14.12 32.10 35.56
C LEU A 256 13.86 33.27 36.52
N THR A 257 13.76 34.48 35.99
CA THR A 257 13.36 35.62 36.80
C THR A 257 11.83 35.78 36.69
N ALA A 258 11.18 35.84 37.83
CA ALA A 258 9.73 36.05 37.93
C ALA A 258 9.38 37.53 37.77
#